data_1574d9b78fc11819a47c71238c2fb8b1
#
_entry.id   1574d9b78fc11819a47c71238c2fb8b1
#
_cell.length_a   1.000
_cell.length_b   1.000
_cell.length_c   1.000
_cell.angle_alpha   90.00
_cell.angle_beta   90.00
_cell.angle_gamma   90.00
#
_symmetry.space_group_name_H-M   'P 1'
#
loop_
_entity.id
_entity.type
_entity.pdbx_description
1 polymer ?
#
loop_
_entity_poly.entity_id
_entity_poly.type
_entity_poly.pdbx_seq_one_letter_code
_entity_poly.pdbx_strand_id
1 'polypeptide(L)'
;LGRSNKFFIKSCNKIFCYSNKIKNFPDKYKDKIIVIPALLRKKFYEVKKSESINEKINLLVIGGSQGAKVFDEIIKIPIIKLSKKYKLKIYQQTNISNFEKLKNFYEKNDISHELFDFNSDVSKLMSKANICLTRAGASTLAELVFLNLPFVAVPLLTAKDNHQFENAFFYKEIGCNW
;
A
#
# COMPACT_ATOMS: atom_id res chain seq x y z
N LEU A 1 19.70 -2.57 -5.78
CA LEU A 1 19.48 -3.44 -6.94
C LEU A 1 19.37 -4.89 -6.50
N GLY A 2 18.25 -5.60 -6.78
CA GLY A 2 18.02 -7.01 -6.39
C GLY A 2 18.98 -7.99 -7.10
N ARG A 3 19.15 -9.20 -6.53
CA ARG A 3 20.10 -10.20 -7.03
C ARG A 3 19.88 -10.58 -8.50
N SER A 4 18.64 -10.85 -8.89
CA SER A 4 18.28 -11.18 -10.27
C SER A 4 18.63 -10.04 -11.24
N ASN A 5 18.32 -8.81 -10.86
CA ASN A 5 18.64 -7.63 -11.67
C ASN A 5 20.16 -7.45 -11.83
N LYS A 6 20.95 -7.72 -10.76
CA LYS A 6 22.42 -7.70 -10.84
C LYS A 6 22.96 -8.73 -11.82
N PHE A 7 22.32 -9.89 -11.90
CA PHE A 7 22.73 -10.95 -12.84
C PHE A 7 22.48 -10.55 -14.29
N PHE A 8 21.28 -10.04 -14.59
CA PHE A 8 20.87 -9.73 -15.96
C PHE A 8 21.34 -8.38 -16.49
N ILE A 9 21.81 -7.46 -15.64
CA ILE A 9 22.18 -6.09 -16.04
C ILE A 9 23.22 -6.02 -17.17
N LYS A 10 24.11 -7.02 -17.22
CA LYS A 10 25.15 -7.11 -18.26
C LYS A 10 24.56 -7.44 -19.63
N SER A 11 23.57 -8.32 -19.66
CA SER A 11 23.03 -8.92 -20.88
C SER A 11 21.80 -8.18 -21.44
N CYS A 12 21.16 -7.31 -20.66
CA CYS A 12 20.01 -6.54 -21.15
C CYS A 12 20.45 -5.31 -21.96
N ASN A 13 19.65 -4.96 -22.96
CA ASN A 13 19.86 -3.75 -23.78
C ASN A 13 19.27 -2.51 -23.11
N LYS A 14 18.10 -2.62 -22.48
CA LYS A 14 17.38 -1.54 -21.82
C LYS A 14 16.86 -2.00 -20.45
N ILE A 15 16.76 -1.05 -19.52
CA ILE A 15 16.30 -1.27 -18.14
C ILE A 15 15.21 -0.26 -17.83
N PHE A 16 13.98 -0.74 -17.68
CA PHE A 16 12.85 0.13 -17.33
C PHE A 16 12.78 0.31 -15.82
N CYS A 17 12.76 1.56 -15.38
CA CYS A 17 12.74 1.93 -13.96
C CYS A 17 11.73 3.03 -13.70
N TYR A 18 11.25 3.16 -12.49
CA TYR A 18 10.34 4.26 -12.09
C TYR A 18 11.11 5.54 -11.68
N SER A 19 12.44 5.44 -11.57
CA SER A 19 13.32 6.56 -11.26
C SER A 19 14.71 6.31 -11.84
N ASN A 20 15.43 7.37 -12.18
CA ASN A 20 16.85 7.32 -12.52
C ASN A 20 17.74 7.31 -11.25
N LYS A 21 17.18 7.64 -10.08
CA LYS A 21 17.88 7.64 -8.79
C LYS A 21 17.82 6.26 -8.13
N ILE A 22 18.56 5.29 -8.68
CA ILE A 22 18.59 3.92 -8.14
C ILE A 22 19.83 3.75 -7.26
N LYS A 23 19.61 3.48 -5.98
CA LYS A 23 20.69 3.28 -5.02
C LYS A 23 21.59 2.11 -5.42
N ASN A 24 22.90 2.33 -5.38
CA ASN A 24 23.92 1.33 -5.72
C ASN A 24 23.77 0.77 -7.16
N PHE A 25 23.30 1.58 -8.11
CA PHE A 25 23.26 1.21 -9.51
C PHE A 25 24.64 1.45 -10.15
N PRO A 26 25.23 0.47 -10.88
CA PRO A 26 26.53 0.64 -11.47
C PRO A 26 26.53 1.71 -12.58
N ASP A 27 27.42 2.69 -12.48
CA ASP A 27 27.47 3.86 -13.39
C ASP A 27 27.57 3.47 -14.88
N LYS A 28 28.35 2.45 -15.18
CA LYS A 28 28.59 1.94 -16.54
C LYS A 28 27.34 1.41 -17.27
N TYR A 29 26.20 1.28 -16.59
CA TYR A 29 24.94 0.81 -17.19
C TYR A 29 23.83 1.85 -17.08
N LYS A 30 24.12 3.08 -16.62
CA LYS A 30 23.11 4.15 -16.49
C LYS A 30 22.50 4.56 -17.82
N ASP A 31 23.24 4.47 -18.90
CA ASP A 31 22.80 4.69 -20.29
C ASP A 31 21.70 3.73 -20.75
N LYS A 32 21.60 2.57 -20.10
CA LYS A 32 20.53 1.59 -20.38
C LYS A 32 19.20 1.93 -19.71
N ILE A 33 19.17 2.86 -18.74
CA ILE A 33 17.97 3.19 -17.98
C ILE A 33 16.98 3.98 -18.85
N ILE A 34 15.74 3.51 -18.85
CA ILE A 34 14.57 4.24 -19.36
C ILE A 34 13.62 4.42 -18.20
N VAL A 35 13.36 5.67 -17.83
CA VAL A 35 12.37 5.99 -16.80
C VAL A 35 10.98 5.92 -17.41
N ILE A 36 10.11 5.12 -16.77
CA ILE A 36 8.72 4.94 -17.18
C ILE A 36 7.80 5.21 -16.00
N PRO A 37 6.54 5.61 -16.24
CA PRO A 37 5.52 5.62 -15.19
C PRO A 37 5.33 4.23 -14.58
N ALA A 38 4.84 4.17 -13.34
CA ALA A 38 4.55 2.90 -12.69
C ALA A 38 3.52 2.10 -13.48
N LEU A 39 3.83 0.83 -13.75
CA LEU A 39 2.92 -0.10 -14.41
C LEU A 39 1.87 -0.58 -13.41
N LEU A 40 0.62 -0.32 -13.71
CA LEU A 40 -0.52 -0.69 -12.86
C LEU A 40 -1.31 -1.83 -13.48
N ARG A 41 -2.03 -2.57 -12.63
CA ARG A 41 -3.00 -3.55 -13.11
C ARG A 41 -4.13 -2.85 -13.88
N LYS A 42 -4.61 -3.44 -14.98
CA LYS A 42 -5.63 -2.87 -15.87
C LYS A 42 -6.84 -2.31 -15.13
N LYS A 43 -7.33 -3.00 -14.12
CA LYS A 43 -8.48 -2.60 -13.29
C LYS A 43 -8.35 -1.20 -12.67
N PHE A 44 -7.13 -0.72 -12.41
CA PHE A 44 -6.94 0.62 -11.85
C PHE A 44 -7.25 1.75 -12.83
N TYR A 45 -7.07 1.52 -14.11
CA TYR A 45 -7.41 2.50 -15.15
C TYR A 45 -8.94 2.60 -15.40
N GLU A 46 -9.70 1.60 -14.96
CA GLU A 46 -11.15 1.50 -15.15
C GLU A 46 -11.94 2.06 -13.94
N VAL A 47 -11.29 2.25 -12.81
CA VAL A 47 -11.92 2.69 -11.56
C VAL A 47 -11.86 4.21 -11.43
N LYS A 48 -13.02 4.83 -11.16
CA LYS A 48 -13.10 6.24 -10.77
C LYS A 48 -13.09 6.36 -9.25
N LYS A 49 -12.31 7.28 -8.72
CA LYS A 49 -12.33 7.59 -7.29
C LYS A 49 -13.69 8.18 -6.93
N SER A 50 -14.27 7.76 -5.82
CA SER A 50 -15.46 8.37 -5.27
C SER A 50 -15.12 9.77 -4.76
N GLU A 51 -15.76 10.79 -5.31
CA GLU A 51 -15.56 12.19 -4.89
C GLU A 51 -16.32 12.54 -3.60
N SER A 52 -17.09 11.61 -3.04
CA SER A 52 -17.91 11.88 -1.86
C SER A 52 -17.03 12.02 -0.61
N ILE A 53 -16.79 13.25 -0.20
CA ILE A 53 -16.43 13.59 1.18
C ILE A 53 -17.71 13.43 2.00
N ASN A 54 -18.03 12.20 2.35
CA ASN A 54 -19.10 11.93 3.29
C ASN A 54 -18.60 12.24 4.71
N GLU A 55 -19.48 12.53 5.63
CA GLU A 55 -19.19 12.66 7.07
C GLU A 55 -18.53 11.41 7.67
N LYS A 56 -18.41 10.33 6.89
CA LYS A 56 -17.86 9.04 7.26
C LYS A 56 -16.49 8.82 6.63
N ILE A 57 -15.49 8.55 7.45
CA ILE A 57 -14.14 8.20 6.98
C ILE A 57 -14.09 6.71 6.68
N ASN A 58 -13.79 6.38 5.44
CA ASN A 58 -13.52 5.03 4.98
C ASN A 58 -12.01 4.77 5.06
N LEU A 59 -11.57 3.99 6.06
CA LEU A 59 -10.18 3.58 6.22
C LEU A 59 -9.99 2.19 5.60
N LEU A 60 -9.06 2.09 4.65
CA LEU A 60 -8.61 0.82 4.09
C LEU A 60 -7.32 0.39 4.80
N VAL A 61 -7.27 -0.86 5.24
CA VAL A 61 -6.08 -1.46 5.88
C VAL A 61 -5.67 -2.70 5.10
N ILE A 62 -4.50 -2.65 4.46
CA ILE A 62 -3.99 -3.75 3.64
C ILE A 62 -2.53 -4.06 3.97
N GLY A 63 -2.25 -5.34 4.23
CA GLY A 63 -0.91 -5.82 4.59
C GLY A 63 -0.12 -6.44 3.43
N GLY A 64 -0.77 -6.62 2.27
CA GLY A 64 -0.21 -7.42 1.17
C GLY A 64 -0.15 -8.91 1.49
N SER A 65 0.48 -9.70 0.62
CA SER A 65 0.52 -11.16 0.71
C SER A 65 1.22 -11.72 1.97
N GLN A 66 2.03 -10.93 2.65
CA GLN A 66 2.83 -11.37 3.80
C GLN A 66 2.39 -10.79 5.16
N GLY A 67 1.26 -10.10 5.24
CA GLY A 67 0.88 -9.82 6.60
C GLY A 67 0.16 -8.55 6.93
N ALA A 68 -1.13 -8.67 6.91
CA ALA A 68 -2.01 -7.83 7.68
C ALA A 68 -1.90 -8.09 9.20
N LYS A 69 -1.35 -9.24 9.63
CA LYS A 69 -1.38 -9.69 11.04
C LYS A 69 -0.88 -8.65 12.06
N VAL A 70 0.14 -7.90 11.73
CA VAL A 70 0.62 -6.82 12.61
C VAL A 70 -0.42 -5.69 12.73
N PHE A 71 -1.15 -5.40 11.66
CA PHE A 71 -2.19 -4.37 11.68
C PHE A 71 -3.37 -4.78 12.56
N ASP A 72 -3.67 -6.08 12.67
CA ASP A 72 -4.76 -6.58 13.52
C ASP A 72 -4.63 -6.14 14.99
N GLU A 73 -3.40 -5.89 15.46
CA GLU A 73 -3.14 -5.47 16.82
C GLU A 73 -2.84 -3.97 16.93
N ILE A 74 -1.95 -3.45 16.10
CA ILE A 74 -1.46 -2.06 16.26
C ILE A 74 -2.50 -0.99 16.00
N ILE A 75 -3.51 -1.28 15.18
CA ILE A 75 -4.54 -0.29 14.80
C ILE A 75 -5.67 -0.17 15.81
N LYS A 76 -5.84 -1.12 16.74
CA LYS A 76 -6.98 -1.16 17.66
C LYS A 76 -7.11 0.13 18.48
N ILE A 77 -6.04 0.55 19.15
CA ILE A 77 -6.04 1.75 19.98
C ILE A 77 -6.28 3.02 19.14
N PRO A 78 -5.54 3.26 18.02
CA PRO A 78 -5.82 4.39 17.16
C PRO A 78 -7.25 4.43 16.62
N ILE A 79 -7.81 3.30 16.20
CA ILE A 79 -9.17 3.23 15.66
C ILE A 79 -10.21 3.60 16.73
N ILE A 80 -10.08 3.11 17.97
CA ILE A 80 -10.99 3.51 19.07
C ILE A 80 -10.91 5.02 19.31
N LYS A 81 -9.71 5.62 19.27
CA LYS A 81 -9.57 7.07 19.45
C LYS A 81 -10.21 7.85 18.29
N LEU A 82 -10.07 7.36 17.07
CA LEU A 82 -10.67 8.00 15.89
C LEU A 82 -12.19 7.85 15.87
N SER A 83 -12.75 6.69 16.25
CA SER A 83 -14.19 6.45 16.24
C SER A 83 -14.95 7.34 17.22
N LYS A 84 -14.29 7.85 18.27
CA LYS A 84 -14.88 8.85 19.18
C LYS A 84 -15.06 10.23 18.55
N LYS A 85 -14.33 10.52 17.48
CA LYS A 85 -14.35 11.84 16.81
C LYS A 85 -15.02 11.81 15.45
N TYR A 86 -14.98 10.67 14.77
CA TYR A 86 -15.42 10.53 13.38
C TYR A 86 -16.24 9.25 13.21
N LYS A 87 -17.25 9.30 12.35
CA LYS A 87 -17.91 8.08 11.87
C LYS A 87 -16.93 7.31 10.98
N LEU A 88 -16.56 6.10 11.38
CA LEU A 88 -15.60 5.28 10.64
C LEU A 88 -16.29 4.11 9.93
N LYS A 89 -15.79 3.75 8.77
CA LYS A 89 -15.94 2.42 8.18
C LYS A 89 -14.56 1.86 7.86
N ILE A 90 -14.29 0.66 8.36
CA ILE A 90 -12.99 -0.01 8.21
C ILE A 90 -13.13 -1.12 7.17
N TYR A 91 -12.31 -1.09 6.13
CA TYR A 91 -12.08 -2.19 5.22
C TYR A 91 -10.73 -2.79 5.57
N GLN A 92 -10.68 -3.99 6.16
CA GLN A 92 -9.43 -4.55 6.65
C GLN A 92 -9.14 -5.91 6.07
N GLN A 93 -7.96 -6.02 5.47
CA GLN A 93 -7.37 -7.30 5.12
C GLN A 93 -6.84 -7.98 6.37
N THR A 94 -7.27 -9.22 6.62
CA THR A 94 -6.76 -10.06 7.70
C THR A 94 -6.87 -11.53 7.33
N ASN A 95 -6.13 -12.39 8.03
CA ASN A 95 -6.23 -13.83 7.85
C ASN A 95 -7.57 -14.36 8.39
N ILE A 96 -8.14 -15.36 7.74
CA ILE A 96 -9.42 -15.98 8.12
C ILE A 96 -9.41 -16.40 9.61
N SER A 97 -8.28 -16.88 10.11
CA SER A 97 -8.14 -17.27 11.54
C SER A 97 -8.36 -16.12 12.53
N ASN A 98 -8.26 -14.86 12.10
CA ASN A 98 -8.45 -13.68 12.93
C ASN A 98 -9.82 -12.99 12.72
N PHE A 99 -10.63 -13.46 11.78
CA PHE A 99 -11.91 -12.82 11.44
C PHE A 99 -12.81 -12.64 12.64
N GLU A 100 -13.11 -13.70 13.37
CA GLU A 100 -14.01 -13.64 14.53
C GLU A 100 -13.47 -12.70 15.62
N LYS A 101 -12.16 -12.74 15.88
CA LYS A 101 -11.54 -11.86 16.88
C LYS A 101 -11.67 -10.38 16.52
N LEU A 102 -11.42 -10.04 15.25
CA LEU A 102 -11.53 -8.66 14.77
C LEU A 102 -12.97 -8.21 14.63
N LYS A 103 -13.86 -9.05 14.13
CA LYS A 103 -15.29 -8.80 14.06
C LYS A 103 -15.83 -8.43 15.44
N ASN A 104 -15.60 -9.28 16.44
CA ASN A 104 -16.02 -9.03 17.82
C ASN A 104 -15.43 -7.72 18.38
N PHE A 105 -14.17 -7.41 18.04
CA PHE A 105 -13.55 -6.14 18.43
C PHE A 105 -14.28 -4.94 17.84
N TYR A 106 -14.58 -4.95 16.54
CA TYR A 106 -15.28 -3.85 15.88
C TYR A 106 -16.72 -3.70 16.34
N GLU A 107 -17.46 -4.80 16.47
CA GLU A 107 -18.84 -4.82 16.97
C GLU A 107 -18.94 -4.28 18.39
N LYS A 108 -18.05 -4.73 19.30
CA LYS A 108 -17.99 -4.24 20.68
C LYS A 108 -17.77 -2.73 20.79
N ASN A 109 -17.11 -2.12 19.80
CA ASN A 109 -16.80 -0.69 19.78
C ASN A 109 -17.71 0.09 18.83
N ASP A 110 -18.79 -0.51 18.34
CA ASP A 110 -19.75 0.10 17.38
C ASP A 110 -19.09 0.70 16.14
N ILE A 111 -18.09 -0.02 15.59
CA ILE A 111 -17.34 0.41 14.43
C ILE A 111 -17.78 -0.40 13.20
N SER A 112 -18.31 0.29 12.19
CA SER A 112 -18.68 -0.33 10.90
C SER A 112 -17.44 -0.90 10.22
N HIS A 113 -17.49 -2.17 9.81
CA HIS A 113 -16.33 -2.86 9.24
C HIS A 113 -16.70 -3.82 8.11
N GLU A 114 -15.70 -4.17 7.31
CA GLU A 114 -15.74 -5.22 6.30
C GLU A 114 -14.35 -5.91 6.31
N LEU A 115 -14.32 -7.19 6.70
CA LEU A 115 -13.09 -7.97 6.77
C LEU A 115 -12.96 -8.85 5.53
N PHE A 116 -11.74 -8.99 5.03
CA PHE A 116 -11.44 -9.86 3.89
C PHE A 116 -10.03 -10.45 4.03
N ASP A 117 -9.82 -11.67 3.53
CA ASP A 117 -8.49 -12.26 3.44
C ASP A 117 -7.83 -11.89 2.11
N PHE A 118 -8.48 -12.23 1.02
CA PHE A 118 -8.06 -11.87 -0.32
C PHE A 118 -9.17 -11.15 -1.08
N ASN A 119 -8.80 -10.12 -1.81
CA ASN A 119 -9.73 -9.42 -2.70
C ASN A 119 -9.09 -9.26 -4.09
N SER A 120 -9.67 -9.93 -5.09
CA SER A 120 -9.22 -9.86 -6.49
C SER A 120 -9.47 -8.47 -7.12
N ASP A 121 -10.30 -7.64 -6.47
CA ASP A 121 -10.70 -6.32 -6.94
C ASP A 121 -10.46 -5.23 -5.90
N VAL A 122 -9.24 -5.22 -5.35
CA VAL A 122 -8.82 -4.23 -4.35
C VAL A 122 -8.94 -2.78 -4.86
N SER A 123 -8.92 -2.59 -6.19
CA SER A 123 -9.11 -1.28 -6.81
C SER A 123 -10.45 -0.63 -6.43
N LYS A 124 -11.52 -1.43 -6.33
CA LYS A 124 -12.83 -0.94 -5.86
C LYS A 124 -12.84 -0.55 -4.39
N LEU A 125 -12.07 -1.24 -3.55
CA LEU A 125 -11.92 -0.84 -2.14
C LEU A 125 -11.10 0.44 -2.02
N MET A 126 -10.01 0.55 -2.78
CA MET A 126 -9.20 1.76 -2.82
C MET A 126 -10.00 2.98 -3.33
N SER A 127 -10.88 2.80 -4.31
CA SER A 127 -11.71 3.91 -4.82
C SER A 127 -12.75 4.43 -3.82
N LYS A 128 -13.20 3.59 -2.89
CA LYS A 128 -14.15 3.94 -1.82
C LYS A 128 -13.47 4.52 -0.58
N ALA A 129 -12.16 4.30 -0.42
CA ALA A 129 -11.42 4.72 0.75
C ALA A 129 -11.05 6.21 0.71
N ASN A 130 -11.00 6.84 1.87
CA ASN A 130 -10.50 8.21 2.04
C ASN A 130 -9.02 8.22 2.45
N ILE A 131 -8.58 7.16 3.12
CA ILE A 131 -7.19 6.96 3.57
C ILE A 131 -6.87 5.46 3.60
N CYS A 132 -5.62 5.11 3.35
CA CYS A 132 -5.13 3.74 3.40
C CYS A 132 -3.97 3.58 4.38
N LEU A 133 -4.03 2.56 5.24
CA LEU A 133 -2.89 2.08 6.02
C LEU A 133 -2.34 0.82 5.34
N THR A 134 -1.07 0.82 5.00
CA THR A 134 -0.52 -0.27 4.17
C THR A 134 0.94 -0.59 4.49
N ARG A 135 1.40 -1.77 4.03
CA ARG A 135 2.82 -2.05 3.84
C ARG A 135 3.35 -1.30 2.62
N ALA A 136 4.66 -1.01 2.60
CA ALA A 136 5.28 -0.26 1.52
C ALA A 136 5.68 -1.15 0.31
N GLY A 137 4.73 -1.93 -0.20
CA GLY A 137 4.91 -2.69 -1.45
C GLY A 137 4.90 -1.76 -2.67
N ALA A 138 5.87 -1.90 -3.59
CA ALA A 138 6.03 -0.99 -4.72
C ALA A 138 4.75 -0.83 -5.57
N SER A 139 4.09 -1.94 -5.93
CA SER A 139 2.86 -1.90 -6.72
C SER A 139 1.72 -1.22 -5.96
N THR A 140 1.55 -1.55 -4.67
CA THR A 140 0.48 -0.97 -3.84
C THR A 140 0.65 0.54 -3.70
N LEU A 141 1.87 1.03 -3.43
CA LEU A 141 2.10 2.47 -3.32
C LEU A 141 1.85 3.19 -4.65
N ALA A 142 2.28 2.61 -5.78
CA ALA A 142 2.00 3.16 -7.10
C ALA A 142 0.49 3.24 -7.39
N GLU A 143 -0.28 2.22 -7.01
CA GLU A 143 -1.74 2.17 -7.17
C GLU A 143 -2.44 3.23 -6.31
N LEU A 144 -1.99 3.43 -5.07
CA LEU A 144 -2.53 4.46 -4.17
C LEU A 144 -2.25 5.87 -4.71
N VAL A 145 -1.04 6.13 -5.19
CA VAL A 145 -0.67 7.42 -5.79
C VAL A 145 -1.47 7.69 -7.07
N PHE A 146 -1.64 6.68 -7.92
CA PHE A 146 -2.44 6.81 -9.14
C PHE A 146 -3.89 7.20 -8.85
N LEU A 147 -4.47 6.65 -7.79
CA LEU A 147 -5.83 6.98 -7.34
C LEU A 147 -5.90 8.27 -6.50
N ASN A 148 -4.80 8.98 -6.30
CA ASN A 148 -4.72 10.11 -5.36
C ASN A 148 -5.31 9.74 -3.97
N LEU A 149 -5.09 8.51 -3.51
CA LEU A 149 -5.55 8.04 -2.20
C LEU A 149 -4.46 8.28 -1.16
N PRO A 150 -4.68 9.17 -0.17
CA PRO A 150 -3.75 9.36 0.93
C PRO A 150 -3.46 8.07 1.66
N PHE A 151 -2.21 7.87 2.10
CA PHE A 151 -1.84 6.64 2.78
C PHE A 151 -0.77 6.84 3.86
N VAL A 152 -0.79 5.95 4.84
CA VAL A 152 0.28 5.75 5.81
C VAL A 152 0.99 4.44 5.47
N ALA A 153 2.24 4.53 5.06
CA ALA A 153 3.06 3.36 4.75
C ALA A 153 3.86 2.90 5.96
N VAL A 154 3.69 1.62 6.33
CA VAL A 154 4.43 0.98 7.43
C VAL A 154 5.33 -0.10 6.83
N PRO A 155 6.61 0.20 6.54
CA PRO A 155 7.54 -0.76 5.96
C PRO A 155 7.71 -2.01 6.83
N LEU A 156 7.87 -3.16 6.21
CA LEU A 156 8.23 -4.39 6.89
C LEU A 156 9.75 -4.37 7.17
N LEU A 157 10.14 -4.28 8.44
CA LEU A 157 11.56 -4.18 8.85
C LEU A 157 12.40 -5.40 8.44
N THR A 158 11.77 -6.58 8.37
CA THR A 158 12.40 -7.83 7.96
C THR A 158 12.42 -8.02 6.43
N ALA A 159 11.95 -7.04 5.67
CA ALA A 159 11.96 -7.12 4.22
C ALA A 159 13.41 -7.18 3.70
N LYS A 160 13.68 -8.20 2.87
CA LYS A 160 15.00 -8.40 2.28
C LYS A 160 15.48 -7.14 1.56
N ASP A 161 16.76 -6.82 1.74
CA ASP A 161 17.39 -5.63 1.15
C ASP A 161 16.68 -4.29 1.52
N ASN A 162 15.88 -4.28 2.59
CA ASN A 162 15.12 -3.11 3.08
C ASN A 162 14.25 -2.42 2.00
N HIS A 163 13.83 -3.18 0.98
CA HIS A 163 13.15 -2.62 -0.20
C HIS A 163 11.85 -1.88 0.13
N GLN A 164 11.13 -2.28 1.18
CA GLN A 164 9.89 -1.57 1.55
C GLN A 164 10.19 -0.18 2.13
N PHE A 165 11.24 -0.03 2.91
CA PHE A 165 11.68 1.27 3.39
C PHE A 165 12.09 2.18 2.22
N GLU A 166 12.89 1.67 1.29
CA GLU A 166 13.31 2.43 0.11
C GLU A 166 12.10 2.84 -0.77
N ASN A 167 11.08 1.98 -0.90
CA ASN A 167 9.84 2.34 -1.58
C ASN A 167 9.10 3.49 -0.88
N ALA A 168 8.92 3.40 0.44
CA ALA A 168 8.25 4.46 1.21
C ALA A 168 9.04 5.77 1.12
N PHE A 169 10.37 5.70 1.23
CA PHE A 169 11.25 6.84 1.13
C PHE A 169 11.17 7.51 -0.25
N PHE A 170 11.12 6.74 -1.33
CA PHE A 170 10.95 7.27 -2.68
C PHE A 170 9.69 8.13 -2.80
N TYR A 171 8.54 7.62 -2.31
CA TYR A 171 7.29 8.39 -2.36
C TYR A 171 7.30 9.61 -1.43
N LYS A 172 8.03 9.56 -0.32
CA LYS A 172 8.28 10.73 0.54
C LYS A 172 9.03 11.82 -0.23
N GLU A 173 10.11 11.47 -0.94
CA GLU A 173 10.94 12.40 -1.70
C GLU A 173 10.20 13.13 -2.82
N ILE A 174 9.15 12.52 -3.37
CA ILE A 174 8.30 13.15 -4.39
C ILE A 174 7.04 13.81 -3.83
N GLY A 175 7.00 14.04 -2.51
CA GLY A 175 5.94 14.79 -1.85
C GLY A 175 4.71 13.97 -1.43
N CYS A 176 4.75 12.63 -1.52
CA CYS A 176 3.68 11.75 -1.04
C CYS A 176 3.96 11.30 0.41
N ASN A 177 4.18 12.25 1.33
CA ASN A 177 4.48 11.96 2.74
C ASN A 177 3.39 12.51 3.66
N TRP A 178 3.12 11.71 4.69
CA TRP A 178 2.25 12.09 5.80
C TRP A 178 2.96 11.75 7.11
#